data_75b9958a74adae26fd250b6510d223c0
#
_entry.id   75b9958a74adae26fd250b6510d223c0
#
_cell.length_a   1.000
_cell.length_b   1.000
_cell.length_c   1.000
_cell.angle_alpha   90.00
_cell.angle_beta   90.00
_cell.angle_gamma   90.00
#
_symmetry.space_group_name_H-M   'P 1'
#
loop_
_entity.id
_entity.type
_entity.pdbx_description
1 polymer ?
#
loop_
_entity_poly.entity_id
_entity_poly.type
_entity_poly.pdbx_seq_one_letter_code
_entity_poly.pdbx_strand_id
1 'polypeptide(L)'
;MSAADVKKAYDDWQAIEKGFGERHPKTLNYFGYYILVKHNNGEESDSQIAEFMDRLENYKDWKNSDISDALAGVAYVLYSKDKSDSAYPLIRRAVAIAEYLSAQENFDAEFQWRIYVYVLRSLKLYKEEIPYDEKLYKYHLEKEGERSKDVVYYLLRLDYANYSCSRYSKSRKYAEKALELQKNYHEEDRETTLICLSNLAYDLAQTGPPEEEIRIREEELDLTRKVHGEDSEKGIKAYEKLCKALFKYSSNNLKASESLKFKARMEHFQLLRLKTNVSGLYAPSVHKTKRDLITVLERTGLTDSALIYQEQLVLESRSQNSPPDFFSNRDRYHLAELYLQCGISGKAVIQAEKLLSEMTSGLDRDEVMRKLKSKDPSLDVEGILKTRVFLQQSSLSALEK
;
A
#
# COMPACT_ATOMS: atom_id res chain seq x y z
N MET A 1 24.55 -11.13 17.26
CA MET A 1 25.87 -11.80 17.18
C MET A 1 26.88 -10.96 17.92
N SER A 2 27.96 -11.54 18.41
CA SER A 2 28.99 -10.82 19.18
C SER A 2 30.29 -10.72 18.38
N ALA A 3 31.21 -9.83 18.80
CA ALA A 3 32.54 -9.74 18.21
C ALA A 3 33.32 -11.08 18.33
N ALA A 4 33.01 -11.90 19.33
CA ALA A 4 33.58 -13.22 19.46
C ALA A 4 33.11 -14.20 18.36
N ASP A 5 31.83 -14.07 17.92
CA ASP A 5 31.30 -14.88 16.82
C ASP A 5 31.95 -14.50 15.49
N VAL A 6 32.19 -13.20 15.25
CA VAL A 6 32.91 -12.71 14.06
C VAL A 6 34.34 -13.25 14.03
N LYS A 7 35.04 -13.16 15.17
CA LYS A 7 36.41 -13.69 15.29
C LYS A 7 36.45 -15.19 15.04
N LYS A 8 35.52 -15.95 15.63
CA LYS A 8 35.43 -17.39 15.42
C LYS A 8 35.21 -17.74 13.95
N ALA A 9 34.23 -17.06 13.29
CA ALA A 9 33.95 -17.27 11.87
C ALA A 9 35.18 -16.96 10.99
N TYR A 10 35.95 -15.92 11.34
CA TYR A 10 37.20 -15.59 10.67
C TYR A 10 38.27 -16.67 10.87
N ASP A 11 38.52 -17.12 12.11
CA ASP A 11 39.51 -18.13 12.43
C ASP A 11 39.16 -19.49 11.76
N ASP A 12 37.89 -19.87 11.75
CA ASP A 12 37.38 -21.07 11.08
C ASP A 12 37.64 -21.00 9.58
N TRP A 13 37.28 -19.88 8.93
CA TRP A 13 37.55 -19.64 7.50
C TRP A 13 39.04 -19.77 7.20
N GLN A 14 39.93 -19.07 7.95
CA GLN A 14 41.36 -19.09 7.72
C GLN A 14 41.96 -20.50 7.89
N ALA A 15 41.48 -21.28 8.85
CA ALA A 15 41.89 -22.65 9.04
C ALA A 15 41.53 -23.55 7.84
N ILE A 16 40.32 -23.39 7.30
CA ILE A 16 39.84 -24.12 6.14
C ILE A 16 40.62 -23.71 4.87
N GLU A 17 40.86 -22.42 4.70
CA GLU A 17 41.62 -21.89 3.56
C GLU A 17 43.07 -22.42 3.54
N LYS A 18 43.71 -22.47 4.67
CA LYS A 18 45.07 -23.06 4.83
C LYS A 18 45.11 -24.52 4.44
N GLY A 19 44.01 -25.27 4.75
CA GLY A 19 43.97 -26.73 4.48
C GLY A 19 43.59 -27.07 3.04
N PHE A 20 42.72 -26.29 2.40
CA PHE A 20 42.09 -26.66 1.12
C PHE A 20 42.44 -25.69 -0.02
N GLY A 21 42.94 -24.46 0.28
CA GLY A 21 43.19 -23.40 -0.67
C GLY A 21 41.99 -22.48 -0.85
N GLU A 22 42.26 -21.27 -1.41
CA GLU A 22 41.32 -20.14 -1.45
C GLU A 22 40.05 -20.36 -2.30
N ARG A 23 40.13 -21.20 -3.32
CA ARG A 23 39.03 -21.46 -4.27
C ARG A 23 38.34 -22.82 -4.06
N HIS A 24 38.66 -23.53 -3.01
CA HIS A 24 37.97 -24.77 -2.68
C HIS A 24 36.52 -24.50 -2.23
N PRO A 25 35.49 -25.27 -2.64
CA PRO A 25 34.09 -25.05 -2.26
C PRO A 25 33.88 -24.79 -0.77
N LYS A 26 34.48 -25.65 0.06
CA LYS A 26 34.40 -25.52 1.52
C LYS A 26 34.99 -24.20 2.03
N THR A 27 36.09 -23.74 1.43
CA THR A 27 36.66 -22.43 1.75
C THR A 27 35.72 -21.28 1.40
N LEU A 28 35.10 -21.34 0.22
CA LEU A 28 34.14 -20.34 -0.22
C LEU A 28 32.89 -20.33 0.67
N ASN A 29 32.44 -21.50 1.15
CA ASN A 29 31.33 -21.61 2.09
C ASN A 29 31.65 -20.92 3.43
N TYR A 30 32.78 -21.25 4.04
CA TYR A 30 33.22 -20.62 5.29
C TYR A 30 33.48 -19.12 5.11
N PHE A 31 33.98 -18.68 3.96
CA PHE A 31 34.17 -17.28 3.66
C PHE A 31 32.82 -16.54 3.51
N GLY A 32 31.86 -17.12 2.79
CA GLY A 32 30.49 -16.60 2.70
C GLY A 32 29.82 -16.51 4.07
N TYR A 33 30.00 -17.53 4.93
CA TYR A 33 29.52 -17.52 6.30
C TYR A 33 30.17 -16.42 7.14
N TYR A 34 31.49 -16.24 7.04
CA TYR A 34 32.20 -15.13 7.71
C TYR A 34 31.64 -13.76 7.27
N ILE A 35 31.41 -13.54 5.98
CA ILE A 35 30.80 -12.32 5.45
C ILE A 35 29.41 -12.10 6.08
N LEU A 36 28.60 -13.14 6.16
CA LEU A 36 27.25 -13.09 6.76
C LEU A 36 27.31 -12.76 8.26
N VAL A 37 28.18 -13.40 9.03
CA VAL A 37 28.34 -13.17 10.48
C VAL A 37 28.82 -11.75 10.74
N LYS A 38 29.78 -11.27 9.95
CA LYS A 38 30.32 -9.91 10.02
C LYS A 38 29.24 -8.85 9.77
N HIS A 39 28.45 -9.05 8.71
CA HIS A 39 27.31 -8.19 8.38
C HIS A 39 26.27 -8.15 9.51
N ASN A 40 25.87 -9.32 10.04
CA ASN A 40 24.89 -9.43 11.11
C ASN A 40 25.36 -8.83 12.45
N ASN A 41 26.68 -8.64 12.61
CA ASN A 41 27.28 -7.90 13.73
C ASN A 41 27.35 -6.37 13.49
N GLY A 42 26.86 -5.89 12.35
CA GLY A 42 26.90 -4.47 11.97
C GLY A 42 28.22 -3.98 11.42
N GLU A 43 29.16 -4.89 11.08
CA GLU A 43 30.46 -4.55 10.55
C GLU A 43 30.42 -4.44 9.00
N GLU A 44 31.29 -3.54 8.47
CA GLU A 44 31.42 -3.37 7.02
C GLU A 44 32.01 -4.62 6.36
N SER A 45 31.40 -5.06 5.26
CA SER A 45 31.74 -6.32 4.57
C SER A 45 31.93 -6.18 3.04
N ASP A 46 31.89 -4.98 2.49
CA ASP A 46 31.94 -4.77 1.01
C ASP A 46 33.26 -5.24 0.39
N SER A 47 34.40 -5.09 1.08
CA SER A 47 35.70 -5.60 0.60
C SER A 47 35.75 -7.13 0.54
N GLN A 48 35.16 -7.81 1.53
CA GLN A 48 35.07 -9.27 1.55
C GLN A 48 34.11 -9.79 0.48
N ILE A 49 33.02 -9.06 0.22
CA ILE A 49 32.10 -9.42 -0.88
C ILE A 49 32.81 -9.31 -2.23
N ALA A 50 33.57 -8.23 -2.45
CA ALA A 50 34.35 -8.07 -3.69
C ALA A 50 35.38 -9.20 -3.87
N GLU A 51 36.10 -9.52 -2.82
CA GLU A 51 37.04 -10.66 -2.80
C GLU A 51 36.36 -12.00 -3.06
N PHE A 52 35.20 -12.25 -2.43
CA PHE A 52 34.41 -13.46 -2.68
C PHE A 52 34.01 -13.56 -4.16
N MET A 53 33.58 -12.47 -4.76
CA MET A 53 33.18 -12.44 -6.18
C MET A 53 34.36 -12.73 -7.11
N ASP A 54 35.57 -12.21 -6.85
CA ASP A 54 36.78 -12.49 -7.60
C ASP A 54 37.15 -13.98 -7.54
N ARG A 55 37.12 -14.56 -6.32
CA ARG A 55 37.42 -15.99 -6.11
C ARG A 55 36.43 -16.90 -6.87
N LEU A 56 35.15 -16.45 -7.01
CA LEU A 56 34.06 -17.17 -7.65
C LEU A 56 34.09 -17.08 -9.17
N GLU A 57 34.67 -16.03 -9.77
CA GLU A 57 34.60 -15.74 -11.21
C GLU A 57 35.09 -16.89 -12.10
N ASN A 58 36.12 -17.62 -11.66
CA ASN A 58 36.71 -18.74 -12.39
C ASN A 58 36.30 -20.12 -11.87
N TYR A 59 35.31 -20.19 -10.97
CA TYR A 59 34.88 -21.45 -10.39
C TYR A 59 33.95 -22.22 -11.36
N LYS A 60 34.39 -23.40 -11.81
CA LYS A 60 33.72 -24.18 -12.86
C LYS A 60 32.81 -25.30 -12.33
N ASP A 61 33.10 -25.84 -11.14
CA ASP A 61 32.27 -26.91 -10.56
C ASP A 61 31.09 -26.28 -9.80
N TRP A 62 29.93 -26.28 -10.47
CA TRP A 62 28.72 -25.64 -9.97
C TRP A 62 27.75 -26.59 -9.22
N LYS A 63 28.04 -27.90 -9.17
CA LYS A 63 27.16 -28.89 -8.55
C LYS A 63 27.59 -29.22 -7.12
N ASN A 64 27.71 -28.23 -6.28
CA ASN A 64 28.26 -28.38 -4.93
C ASN A 64 27.41 -27.59 -3.91
N SER A 65 27.01 -28.27 -2.81
CA SER A 65 26.20 -27.68 -1.75
C SER A 65 26.90 -26.51 -1.07
N ASP A 66 28.21 -26.61 -0.80
CA ASP A 66 28.99 -25.52 -0.20
C ASP A 66 28.94 -24.25 -1.02
N ILE A 67 28.98 -24.38 -2.37
CA ILE A 67 28.84 -23.23 -3.28
C ILE A 67 27.44 -22.66 -3.24
N SER A 68 26.40 -23.49 -3.20
CA SER A 68 25.02 -23.05 -3.07
C SER A 68 24.82 -22.21 -1.81
N ASP A 69 25.30 -22.69 -0.67
CA ASP A 69 25.17 -22.04 0.63
C ASP A 69 25.96 -20.72 0.67
N ALA A 70 27.20 -20.73 0.14
CA ALA A 70 28.02 -19.52 0.05
C ALA A 70 27.34 -18.42 -0.76
N LEU A 71 26.84 -18.76 -1.96
CA LEU A 71 26.14 -17.83 -2.84
C LEU A 71 24.89 -17.28 -2.18
N ALA A 72 24.09 -18.12 -1.51
CA ALA A 72 22.87 -17.69 -0.82
C ALA A 72 23.20 -16.77 0.36
N GLY A 73 24.24 -17.09 1.16
CA GLY A 73 24.69 -16.24 2.26
C GLY A 73 25.12 -14.84 1.81
N VAL A 74 25.96 -14.76 0.77
CA VAL A 74 26.41 -13.48 0.23
C VAL A 74 25.26 -12.71 -0.45
N ALA A 75 24.36 -13.41 -1.15
CA ALA A 75 23.16 -12.79 -1.73
C ALA A 75 22.25 -12.19 -0.64
N TYR A 76 22.09 -12.86 0.49
CA TYR A 76 21.35 -12.32 1.63
C TYR A 76 21.98 -11.01 2.16
N VAL A 77 23.32 -10.99 2.30
CA VAL A 77 24.03 -9.76 2.74
C VAL A 77 23.82 -8.62 1.74
N LEU A 78 23.92 -8.88 0.44
CA LEU A 78 23.64 -7.87 -0.59
C LEU A 78 22.18 -7.38 -0.55
N TYR A 79 21.23 -8.29 -0.39
CA TYR A 79 19.82 -7.95 -0.23
C TYR A 79 19.60 -7.04 0.99
N SER A 80 20.20 -7.38 2.14
CA SER A 80 20.09 -6.59 3.38
C SER A 80 20.72 -5.19 3.29
N LYS A 81 21.60 -4.98 2.31
CA LYS A 81 22.21 -3.68 1.97
C LYS A 81 21.46 -2.95 0.85
N ASP A 82 20.21 -3.31 0.55
CA ASP A 82 19.39 -2.77 -0.55
C ASP A 82 20.05 -2.94 -1.95
N LYS A 83 20.98 -3.90 -2.11
CA LYS A 83 21.67 -4.21 -3.37
C LYS A 83 21.02 -5.44 -4.05
N SER A 84 19.70 -5.46 -4.18
CA SER A 84 18.94 -6.64 -4.69
C SER A 84 19.29 -7.00 -6.13
N ASP A 85 19.59 -6.02 -7.00
CA ASP A 85 20.05 -6.28 -8.37
C ASP A 85 21.36 -7.09 -8.40
N SER A 86 22.29 -6.82 -7.47
CA SER A 86 23.54 -7.57 -7.33
C SER A 86 23.35 -8.92 -6.66
N ALA A 87 22.36 -9.05 -5.76
CA ALA A 87 22.01 -10.30 -5.09
C ALA A 87 21.36 -11.30 -6.04
N TYR A 88 20.55 -10.82 -6.99
CA TYR A 88 19.73 -11.66 -7.87
C TYR A 88 20.53 -12.71 -8.65
N PRO A 89 21.62 -12.40 -9.41
CA PRO A 89 22.37 -13.40 -10.14
C PRO A 89 23.00 -14.45 -9.22
N LEU A 90 23.43 -14.09 -8.00
CA LEU A 90 24.02 -15.01 -7.05
C LEU A 90 22.99 -16.00 -6.52
N ILE A 91 21.87 -15.48 -6.03
CA ILE A 91 20.84 -16.37 -5.45
C ILE A 91 20.15 -17.22 -6.52
N ARG A 92 19.96 -16.71 -7.72
CA ARG A 92 19.45 -17.51 -8.84
C ARG A 92 20.35 -18.69 -9.15
N ARG A 93 21.67 -18.50 -9.12
CA ARG A 93 22.67 -19.58 -9.27
C ARG A 93 22.61 -20.55 -8.08
N ALA A 94 22.53 -20.04 -6.86
CA ALA A 94 22.39 -20.86 -5.65
C ALA A 94 21.16 -21.77 -5.69
N VAL A 95 20.00 -21.23 -6.09
CA VAL A 95 18.76 -21.99 -6.24
C VAL A 95 18.87 -23.06 -7.31
N ALA A 96 19.47 -22.77 -8.47
CA ALA A 96 19.66 -23.76 -9.52
C ALA A 96 20.54 -24.95 -9.06
N ILE A 97 21.56 -24.68 -8.26
CA ILE A 97 22.39 -25.72 -7.62
C ILE A 97 21.55 -26.52 -6.61
N ALA A 98 20.85 -25.81 -5.73
CA ALA A 98 20.05 -26.44 -4.68
C ALA A 98 18.95 -27.35 -5.24
N GLU A 99 18.26 -26.92 -6.30
CA GLU A 99 17.23 -27.73 -6.98
C GLU A 99 17.82 -28.99 -7.65
N TYR A 100 18.99 -28.83 -8.27
CA TYR A 100 19.69 -29.99 -8.82
C TYR A 100 20.07 -31.01 -7.73
N LEU A 101 20.62 -30.55 -6.60
CA LEU A 101 21.01 -31.40 -5.49
C LEU A 101 19.80 -32.02 -4.78
N SER A 102 18.72 -31.28 -4.59
CA SER A 102 17.48 -31.79 -4.02
C SER A 102 16.90 -32.94 -4.82
N ALA A 103 17.02 -32.91 -6.16
CA ALA A 103 16.54 -33.96 -7.04
C ALA A 103 17.44 -35.23 -7.02
N GLN A 104 18.71 -35.12 -6.65
CA GLN A 104 19.69 -36.22 -6.68
C GLN A 104 20.04 -36.76 -5.30
N GLU A 105 20.19 -35.89 -4.32
CA GLU A 105 20.83 -36.15 -3.04
C GLU A 105 19.96 -35.82 -1.81
N ASN A 106 18.68 -35.50 -2.03
CA ASN A 106 17.76 -35.06 -0.98
C ASN A 106 18.26 -33.84 -0.18
N PHE A 107 18.88 -32.88 -0.87
CA PHE A 107 19.38 -31.65 -0.29
C PHE A 107 18.22 -30.74 0.13
N ASP A 108 18.28 -30.14 1.34
CA ASP A 108 17.30 -29.19 1.83
C ASP A 108 17.56 -27.79 1.23
N ALA A 109 16.74 -27.38 0.26
CA ALA A 109 16.87 -26.12 -0.45
C ALA A 109 16.07 -24.96 0.17
N GLU A 110 15.51 -25.13 1.38
CA GLU A 110 14.67 -24.12 2.04
C GLU A 110 15.39 -22.77 2.15
N PHE A 111 16.64 -22.78 2.60
CA PHE A 111 17.42 -21.57 2.79
C PHE A 111 17.59 -20.77 1.48
N GLN A 112 17.92 -21.43 0.37
CA GLN A 112 18.07 -20.80 -0.95
C GLN A 112 16.74 -20.24 -1.46
N TRP A 113 15.65 -21.00 -1.36
CA TRP A 113 14.32 -20.54 -1.77
C TRP A 113 13.88 -19.32 -0.98
N ARG A 114 14.12 -19.31 0.33
CA ARG A 114 13.77 -18.21 1.22
C ARG A 114 14.50 -16.91 0.86
N ILE A 115 15.80 -16.97 0.62
CA ILE A 115 16.55 -15.78 0.17
C ILE A 115 16.10 -15.34 -1.22
N TYR A 116 15.82 -16.31 -2.10
CA TYR A 116 15.36 -16.01 -3.46
C TYR A 116 14.06 -15.23 -3.48
N VAL A 117 13.05 -15.67 -2.73
CA VAL A 117 11.77 -14.95 -2.67
C VAL A 117 11.90 -13.55 -2.05
N TYR A 118 12.85 -13.33 -1.13
CA TYR A 118 13.11 -12.00 -0.60
C TYR A 118 13.68 -11.06 -1.67
N VAL A 119 14.65 -11.53 -2.43
CA VAL A 119 15.24 -10.77 -3.53
C VAL A 119 14.21 -10.51 -4.64
N LEU A 120 13.45 -11.53 -5.06
CA LEU A 120 12.40 -11.40 -6.07
C LEU A 120 11.34 -10.37 -5.67
N ARG A 121 10.91 -10.36 -4.40
CA ARG A 121 9.95 -9.39 -3.88
C ARG A 121 10.49 -7.98 -3.89
N SER A 122 11.73 -7.78 -3.48
CA SER A 122 12.41 -6.47 -3.53
C SER A 122 12.48 -5.93 -4.97
N LEU A 123 12.72 -6.80 -5.93
CA LEU A 123 12.74 -6.48 -7.37
C LEU A 123 11.33 -6.45 -8.01
N LYS A 124 10.26 -6.72 -7.23
CA LYS A 124 8.86 -6.80 -7.70
C LYS A 124 8.63 -7.86 -8.79
N LEU A 125 9.44 -8.91 -8.81
CA LEU A 125 9.35 -10.03 -9.75
C LEU A 125 8.34 -11.09 -9.26
N TYR A 126 7.12 -10.65 -8.93
CA TYR A 126 6.08 -11.46 -8.27
C TYR A 126 5.69 -12.73 -9.05
N LYS A 127 5.73 -12.70 -10.38
CA LYS A 127 5.41 -13.90 -11.20
C LYS A 127 6.43 -15.02 -10.98
N GLU A 128 7.70 -14.67 -10.78
CA GLU A 128 8.79 -15.59 -10.52
C GLU A 128 8.82 -16.02 -9.05
N GLU A 129 8.37 -15.16 -8.14
CA GLU A 129 8.27 -15.40 -6.69
C GLU A 129 7.25 -16.49 -6.35
N ILE A 130 6.04 -16.45 -6.96
CA ILE A 130 4.91 -17.33 -6.62
C ILE A 130 5.28 -18.81 -6.52
N PRO A 131 5.95 -19.46 -7.50
CA PRO A 131 6.27 -20.88 -7.41
C PRO A 131 7.21 -21.23 -6.25
N TYR A 132 8.05 -20.30 -5.82
CA TYR A 132 8.96 -20.51 -4.69
C TYR A 132 8.28 -20.26 -3.34
N ASP A 133 7.40 -19.29 -3.24
CA ASP A 133 6.53 -19.14 -2.06
C ASP A 133 5.61 -20.37 -1.92
N GLU A 134 5.12 -21.00 -3.01
CA GLU A 134 4.36 -22.26 -2.97
C GLU A 134 5.20 -23.44 -2.47
N LYS A 135 6.49 -23.53 -2.86
CA LYS A 135 7.43 -24.55 -2.34
C LYS A 135 7.66 -24.37 -0.85
N LEU A 136 7.92 -23.14 -0.40
CA LEU A 136 8.14 -22.81 1.01
C LEU A 136 6.89 -23.05 1.86
N TYR A 137 5.72 -22.65 1.37
CA TYR A 137 4.45 -22.98 2.03
C TYR A 137 4.28 -24.48 2.25
N LYS A 138 4.49 -25.30 1.22
CA LYS A 138 4.39 -26.77 1.31
C LYS A 138 5.43 -27.36 2.27
N TYR A 139 6.68 -26.90 2.17
CA TYR A 139 7.77 -27.33 3.05
C TYR A 139 7.42 -27.11 4.53
N HIS A 140 6.99 -25.92 4.91
CA HIS A 140 6.62 -25.63 6.30
C HIS A 140 5.34 -26.36 6.72
N LEU A 141 4.36 -26.50 5.82
CA LEU A 141 3.14 -27.26 6.09
C LEU A 141 3.43 -28.74 6.38
N GLU A 142 4.32 -29.36 5.60
CA GLU A 142 4.72 -30.78 5.78
C GLU A 142 5.58 -30.98 7.03
N LYS A 143 6.50 -30.06 7.31
CA LYS A 143 7.47 -30.17 8.40
C LYS A 143 6.90 -29.79 9.77
N GLU A 144 6.08 -28.75 9.81
CA GLU A 144 5.64 -28.09 11.06
C GLU A 144 4.11 -28.15 11.26
N GLY A 145 3.36 -28.43 10.18
CA GLY A 145 1.90 -28.49 10.20
C GLY A 145 1.21 -27.12 10.17
N GLU A 146 -0.12 -27.14 10.14
CA GLU A 146 -0.97 -25.93 10.02
C GLU A 146 -0.83 -24.93 11.18
N ARG A 147 -0.29 -25.37 12.33
CA ARG A 147 -0.08 -24.50 13.51
C ARG A 147 1.16 -23.63 13.41
N SER A 148 1.98 -23.81 12.39
CA SER A 148 3.19 -23.01 12.21
C SER A 148 2.85 -21.58 11.81
N LYS A 149 3.53 -20.61 12.41
CA LYS A 149 3.46 -19.20 11.99
C LYS A 149 4.05 -19.01 10.60
N ASP A 150 5.02 -19.83 10.20
CA ASP A 150 5.63 -19.76 8.87
C ASP A 150 4.62 -20.16 7.78
N VAL A 151 3.71 -21.10 8.07
CA VAL A 151 2.61 -21.43 7.15
C VAL A 151 1.71 -20.21 6.89
N VAL A 152 1.30 -19.48 7.94
CA VAL A 152 0.53 -18.24 7.80
C VAL A 152 1.34 -17.18 7.06
N TYR A 153 2.63 -17.04 7.39
CA TYR A 153 3.53 -16.08 6.72
C TYR A 153 3.61 -16.33 5.21
N TYR A 154 3.82 -17.58 4.77
CA TYR A 154 3.90 -17.88 3.32
C TYR A 154 2.54 -17.78 2.63
N LEU A 155 1.42 -18.04 3.30
CA LEU A 155 0.08 -17.76 2.77
C LEU A 155 -0.11 -16.26 2.51
N LEU A 156 0.31 -15.39 3.43
CA LEU A 156 0.25 -13.94 3.24
C LEU A 156 1.19 -13.45 2.11
N ARG A 157 2.32 -14.12 1.93
CA ARG A 157 3.22 -13.83 0.81
C ARG A 157 2.59 -14.20 -0.53
N LEU A 158 2.00 -15.39 -0.61
CA LEU A 158 1.28 -15.89 -1.79
C LEU A 158 0.09 -15.02 -2.14
N ASP A 159 -0.66 -14.58 -1.14
CA ASP A 159 -1.72 -13.61 -1.28
C ASP A 159 -1.20 -12.33 -1.94
N TYR A 160 -0.25 -11.65 -1.34
CA TYR A 160 0.30 -10.40 -1.87
C TYR A 160 0.88 -10.54 -3.29
N ALA A 161 1.62 -11.61 -3.57
CA ALA A 161 2.21 -11.84 -4.89
C ALA A 161 1.15 -12.09 -5.96
N ASN A 162 0.08 -12.86 -5.65
CA ASN A 162 -1.03 -13.08 -6.57
C ASN A 162 -1.85 -11.79 -6.78
N TYR A 163 -2.11 -11.00 -5.72
CA TYR A 163 -2.75 -9.69 -5.83
C TYR A 163 -1.97 -8.76 -6.76
N SER A 164 -0.65 -8.66 -6.57
CA SER A 164 0.24 -7.83 -7.39
C SER A 164 0.29 -8.27 -8.86
N CYS A 165 -0.01 -9.55 -9.13
CA CYS A 165 -0.16 -10.08 -10.48
C CYS A 165 -1.60 -10.01 -11.03
N SER A 166 -2.51 -9.29 -10.35
CA SER A 166 -3.94 -9.20 -10.68
C SER A 166 -4.68 -10.55 -10.68
N ARG A 167 -4.15 -11.55 -9.97
CA ARG A 167 -4.77 -12.88 -9.81
C ARG A 167 -5.66 -12.91 -8.56
N TYR A 168 -6.59 -11.98 -8.47
CA TYR A 168 -7.37 -11.68 -7.26
C TYR A 168 -8.13 -12.89 -6.68
N SER A 169 -8.68 -13.76 -7.53
CA SER A 169 -9.38 -14.98 -7.05
C SER A 169 -8.44 -15.99 -6.36
N LYS A 170 -7.16 -16.05 -6.76
CA LYS A 170 -6.15 -16.88 -6.08
C LYS A 170 -5.67 -16.21 -4.80
N SER A 171 -5.40 -14.90 -4.86
CA SER A 171 -5.05 -14.05 -3.73
C SER A 171 -6.05 -14.24 -2.60
N ARG A 172 -7.35 -14.04 -2.89
CA ARG A 172 -8.44 -14.23 -1.94
C ARG A 172 -8.41 -15.58 -1.23
N LYS A 173 -8.17 -16.70 -1.95
CA LYS A 173 -8.10 -18.04 -1.34
C LYS A 173 -6.97 -18.14 -0.32
N TYR A 174 -5.80 -17.56 -0.63
CA TYR A 174 -4.68 -17.55 0.31
C TYR A 174 -4.96 -16.65 1.51
N ALA A 175 -5.55 -15.47 1.32
CA ALA A 175 -5.95 -14.57 2.40
C ALA A 175 -7.01 -15.20 3.33
N GLU A 176 -8.03 -15.87 2.77
CA GLU A 176 -9.04 -16.61 3.54
C GLU A 176 -8.41 -17.71 4.39
N LYS A 177 -7.51 -18.53 3.81
CA LYS A 177 -6.82 -19.59 4.56
C LYS A 177 -5.87 -19.03 5.62
N ALA A 178 -5.15 -17.96 5.32
CA ALA A 178 -4.29 -17.28 6.31
C ALA A 178 -5.10 -16.78 7.50
N LEU A 179 -6.24 -16.13 7.27
CA LEU A 179 -7.11 -15.63 8.33
C LEU A 179 -7.72 -16.78 9.15
N GLU A 180 -8.12 -17.87 8.51
CA GLU A 180 -8.63 -19.07 9.18
C GLU A 180 -7.60 -19.65 10.17
N LEU A 181 -6.36 -19.90 9.69
CA LEU A 181 -5.30 -20.45 10.52
C LEU A 181 -4.89 -19.49 11.63
N GLN A 182 -4.81 -18.19 11.33
CA GLN A 182 -4.48 -17.15 12.29
C GLN A 182 -5.50 -17.12 13.44
N LYS A 183 -6.81 -17.16 13.14
CA LYS A 183 -7.86 -17.19 14.16
C LYS A 183 -7.89 -18.49 14.97
N ASN A 184 -7.61 -19.62 14.33
CA ASN A 184 -7.68 -20.93 14.98
C ASN A 184 -6.49 -21.23 15.89
N TYR A 185 -5.29 -20.72 15.55
CA TYR A 185 -4.06 -21.17 16.22
C TYR A 185 -3.23 -20.02 16.81
N HIS A 186 -3.48 -18.76 16.43
CA HIS A 186 -2.65 -17.61 16.80
C HIS A 186 -3.47 -16.38 17.20
N GLU A 187 -4.62 -16.58 17.87
CA GLU A 187 -5.56 -15.51 18.24
C GLU A 187 -4.90 -14.38 19.04
N GLU A 188 -3.85 -14.69 19.82
CA GLU A 188 -3.09 -13.72 20.61
C GLU A 188 -2.27 -12.75 19.73
N ASP A 189 -1.88 -13.17 18.51
CA ASP A 189 -1.14 -12.32 17.54
C ASP A 189 -2.11 -11.46 16.73
N ARG A 190 -2.62 -10.42 17.39
CA ARG A 190 -3.61 -9.50 16.82
C ARG A 190 -3.07 -8.68 15.65
N GLU A 191 -1.76 -8.39 15.63
CA GLU A 191 -1.14 -7.65 14.51
C GLU A 191 -1.19 -8.47 13.21
N THR A 192 -0.83 -9.74 13.26
CA THR A 192 -0.94 -10.61 12.08
C THR A 192 -2.41 -10.81 11.68
N THR A 193 -3.34 -10.90 12.64
CA THR A 193 -4.79 -10.95 12.35
C THR A 193 -5.24 -9.69 11.59
N LEU A 194 -4.78 -8.51 11.98
CA LEU A 194 -5.08 -7.25 11.27
C LEU A 194 -4.54 -7.25 9.84
N ILE A 195 -3.35 -7.82 9.61
CA ILE A 195 -2.79 -7.97 8.25
C ILE A 195 -3.69 -8.89 7.42
N CYS A 196 -4.09 -10.05 7.96
CA CYS A 196 -4.97 -11.00 7.27
C CYS A 196 -6.31 -10.34 6.90
N LEU A 197 -6.96 -9.64 7.84
CA LEU A 197 -8.22 -8.93 7.59
C LEU A 197 -8.07 -7.85 6.52
N SER A 198 -7.00 -7.05 6.61
CA SER A 198 -6.75 -5.98 5.65
C SER A 198 -6.57 -6.53 4.23
N ASN A 199 -5.76 -7.59 4.07
CA ASN A 199 -5.50 -8.22 2.79
C ASN A 199 -6.78 -8.84 2.20
N LEU A 200 -7.52 -9.62 3.00
CA LEU A 200 -8.78 -10.21 2.56
C LEU A 200 -9.78 -9.15 2.11
N ALA A 201 -9.87 -8.02 2.82
CA ALA A 201 -10.75 -6.94 2.42
C ALA A 201 -10.32 -6.27 1.08
N TYR A 202 -9.01 -6.18 0.78
CA TYR A 202 -8.54 -5.71 -0.53
C TYR A 202 -8.91 -6.70 -1.65
N ASP A 203 -8.80 -8.00 -1.43
CA ASP A 203 -9.20 -9.02 -2.40
C ASP A 203 -10.71 -9.00 -2.64
N LEU A 204 -11.50 -8.89 -1.57
CA LEU A 204 -12.96 -8.79 -1.65
C LEU A 204 -13.39 -7.53 -2.41
N ALA A 205 -12.66 -6.44 -2.28
CA ALA A 205 -12.91 -5.22 -3.06
C ALA A 205 -12.80 -5.43 -4.59
N GLN A 206 -12.06 -6.45 -5.03
CA GLN A 206 -11.90 -6.80 -6.45
C GLN A 206 -12.83 -7.94 -6.91
N THR A 207 -13.16 -8.88 -6.03
CA THR A 207 -13.77 -10.16 -6.43
C THR A 207 -15.03 -10.51 -5.66
N GLY A 208 -15.28 -9.88 -4.53
CA GLY A 208 -16.32 -10.26 -3.59
C GLY A 208 -17.61 -9.44 -3.73
N PRO A 209 -18.67 -9.91 -3.08
CA PRO A 209 -19.88 -9.11 -2.88
C PRO A 209 -19.57 -7.96 -1.90
N PRO A 210 -20.22 -6.80 -2.08
CA PRO A 210 -20.02 -5.61 -1.24
C PRO A 210 -20.17 -5.86 0.26
N GLU A 211 -21.12 -6.68 0.62
CA GLU A 211 -21.46 -6.96 2.01
C GLU A 211 -20.34 -7.70 2.74
N GLU A 212 -19.61 -8.58 2.03
CA GLU A 212 -18.46 -9.28 2.59
C GLU A 212 -17.28 -8.33 2.83
N GLU A 213 -16.95 -7.45 1.87
CA GLU A 213 -15.89 -6.44 2.07
C GLU A 213 -16.20 -5.57 3.28
N ILE A 214 -17.45 -5.04 3.36
CA ILE A 214 -17.87 -4.17 4.46
C ILE A 214 -17.73 -4.91 5.79
N ARG A 215 -18.20 -6.16 5.90
CA ARG A 215 -18.12 -6.98 7.11
C ARG A 215 -16.67 -7.17 7.56
N ILE A 216 -15.75 -7.48 6.65
CA ILE A 216 -14.34 -7.66 6.99
C ILE A 216 -13.69 -6.32 7.39
N ARG A 217 -14.06 -5.21 6.74
CA ARG A 217 -13.59 -3.86 7.16
C ARG A 217 -14.10 -3.46 8.55
N GLU A 218 -15.30 -3.86 8.92
CA GLU A 218 -15.82 -3.64 10.28
C GLU A 218 -15.04 -4.44 11.31
N GLU A 219 -14.76 -5.72 11.02
CA GLU A 219 -13.93 -6.56 11.88
C GLU A 219 -12.49 -6.00 12.00
N GLU A 220 -11.88 -5.53 10.87
CA GLU A 220 -10.58 -4.84 10.86
C GLU A 220 -10.61 -3.60 11.77
N LEU A 221 -11.64 -2.77 11.67
CA LEU A 221 -11.79 -1.55 12.47
C LEU A 221 -11.94 -1.87 13.96
N ASP A 222 -12.82 -2.81 14.31
CA ASP A 222 -13.06 -3.19 15.71
C ASP A 222 -11.80 -3.76 16.37
N LEU A 223 -11.07 -4.60 15.67
CA LEU A 223 -9.80 -5.13 16.17
C LEU A 223 -8.74 -4.02 16.27
N THR A 224 -8.65 -3.13 15.27
CA THR A 224 -7.71 -2.01 15.28
C THR A 224 -7.97 -1.08 16.47
N ARG A 225 -9.24 -0.77 16.79
CA ARG A 225 -9.62 0.01 17.95
C ARG A 225 -9.17 -0.61 19.26
N LYS A 226 -9.32 -1.93 19.40
CA LYS A 226 -8.89 -2.69 20.58
C LYS A 226 -7.37 -2.72 20.76
N VAL A 227 -6.62 -2.80 19.66
CA VAL A 227 -5.15 -2.93 19.70
C VAL A 227 -4.45 -1.58 19.79
N HIS A 228 -4.90 -0.60 19.00
CA HIS A 228 -4.20 0.68 18.82
C HIS A 228 -4.95 1.89 19.38
N GLY A 229 -6.23 1.74 19.70
CA GLY A 229 -7.11 2.85 20.09
C GLY A 229 -7.81 3.50 18.88
N GLU A 230 -8.98 4.08 19.13
CA GLU A 230 -9.82 4.71 18.12
C GLU A 230 -9.16 5.97 17.54
N ASP A 231 -8.53 6.78 18.40
CA ASP A 231 -7.91 8.07 18.06
C ASP A 231 -6.52 7.93 17.44
N SER A 232 -5.99 6.72 17.37
CA SER A 232 -4.68 6.45 16.78
C SER A 232 -4.69 6.64 15.27
N GLU A 233 -3.51 6.90 14.69
CA GLU A 233 -3.36 6.97 13.22
C GLU A 233 -3.84 5.68 12.52
N LYS A 234 -3.54 4.51 13.10
CA LYS A 234 -4.01 3.21 12.59
C LYS A 234 -5.53 3.09 12.71
N GLY A 235 -6.13 3.50 13.84
CA GLY A 235 -7.58 3.50 14.04
C GLY A 235 -8.31 4.39 13.02
N ILE A 236 -7.84 5.61 12.85
CA ILE A 236 -8.39 6.55 11.85
C ILE A 236 -8.25 5.98 10.42
N LYS A 237 -7.10 5.42 10.06
CA LYS A 237 -6.89 4.80 8.73
C LYS A 237 -7.81 3.59 8.48
N ALA A 238 -8.02 2.74 9.48
CA ALA A 238 -8.96 1.62 9.36
C ALA A 238 -10.39 2.13 9.16
N TYR A 239 -10.77 3.18 9.87
CA TYR A 239 -12.08 3.80 9.71
C TYR A 239 -12.26 4.45 8.32
N GLU A 240 -11.23 5.12 7.80
CA GLU A 240 -11.25 5.65 6.43
C GLU A 240 -11.48 4.56 5.38
N LYS A 241 -10.85 3.39 5.55
CA LYS A 241 -11.03 2.23 4.65
C LYS A 241 -12.48 1.74 4.66
N LEU A 242 -13.11 1.63 5.83
CA LEU A 242 -14.53 1.25 5.96
C LEU A 242 -15.43 2.28 5.27
N CYS A 243 -15.25 3.57 5.57
CA CYS A 243 -16.02 4.66 4.95
C CYS A 243 -15.88 4.63 3.42
N LYS A 244 -14.68 4.40 2.89
CA LYS A 244 -14.43 4.29 1.46
C LYS A 244 -15.17 3.11 0.82
N ALA A 245 -15.21 1.96 1.48
CA ALA A 245 -15.98 0.79 1.01
C ALA A 245 -17.49 1.11 1.00
N LEU A 246 -18.02 1.65 2.08
CA LEU A 246 -19.42 2.06 2.20
C LEU A 246 -19.80 3.08 1.12
N PHE A 247 -18.94 4.09 0.88
CA PHE A 247 -19.14 5.07 -0.18
C PHE A 247 -19.20 4.42 -1.57
N LYS A 248 -18.22 3.57 -1.90
CA LYS A 248 -18.15 2.86 -3.18
C LYS A 248 -19.46 2.13 -3.49
N TYR A 249 -20.00 1.41 -2.51
CA TYR A 249 -21.17 0.56 -2.73
C TYR A 249 -22.50 1.28 -2.57
N SER A 250 -22.59 2.32 -1.76
CA SER A 250 -23.81 3.13 -1.60
C SER A 250 -24.04 4.07 -2.79
N SER A 251 -22.96 4.51 -3.46
CA SER A 251 -23.01 5.52 -4.51
C SER A 251 -23.05 4.96 -5.94
N ASN A 252 -22.43 3.79 -6.16
CA ASN A 252 -22.33 3.21 -7.51
C ASN A 252 -23.48 2.25 -7.84
N ASN A 253 -24.32 1.92 -6.88
CA ASN A 253 -25.43 1.00 -7.08
C ASN A 253 -26.76 1.72 -6.90
N LEU A 254 -27.46 1.96 -8.02
CA LEU A 254 -28.83 2.52 -8.02
C LEU A 254 -29.81 1.69 -7.17
N LYS A 255 -29.49 0.41 -6.91
CA LYS A 255 -30.26 -0.51 -6.08
C LYS A 255 -29.69 -0.66 -4.65
N ALA A 256 -28.71 0.18 -4.24
CA ALA A 256 -28.21 0.11 -2.88
C ALA A 256 -29.36 0.33 -1.88
N SER A 257 -29.44 -0.55 -0.87
CA SER A 257 -30.48 -0.48 0.13
C SER A 257 -30.41 0.84 0.92
N GLU A 258 -31.57 1.35 1.35
CA GLU A 258 -31.63 2.56 2.18
C GLU A 258 -30.84 2.37 3.50
N SER A 259 -30.80 1.13 4.03
CA SER A 259 -29.98 0.79 5.19
C SER A 259 -28.48 1.00 4.92
N LEU A 260 -27.97 0.59 3.75
CA LEU A 260 -26.56 0.78 3.37
C LEU A 260 -26.25 2.27 3.16
N LYS A 261 -27.14 3.01 2.52
CA LYS A 261 -27.01 4.47 2.34
C LYS A 261 -26.99 5.19 3.70
N PHE A 262 -27.90 4.80 4.59
CA PHE A 262 -27.94 5.34 5.96
C PHE A 262 -26.63 5.05 6.69
N LYS A 263 -26.16 3.81 6.65
CA LYS A 263 -24.89 3.41 7.28
C LYS A 263 -23.71 4.22 6.72
N ALA A 264 -23.61 4.37 5.40
CA ALA A 264 -22.56 5.17 4.77
C ALA A 264 -22.56 6.62 5.30
N ARG A 265 -23.72 7.25 5.42
CA ARG A 265 -23.86 8.61 5.97
C ARG A 265 -23.38 8.66 7.43
N MET A 266 -23.90 7.77 8.27
CA MET A 266 -23.60 7.76 9.71
C MET A 266 -22.10 7.56 9.98
N GLU A 267 -21.47 6.60 9.30
CA GLU A 267 -20.05 6.32 9.50
C GLU A 267 -19.16 7.48 9.02
N HIS A 268 -19.54 8.19 7.95
CA HIS A 268 -18.80 9.40 7.53
C HIS A 268 -18.97 10.56 8.52
N PHE A 269 -20.14 10.73 9.13
CA PHE A 269 -20.33 11.71 10.20
C PHE A 269 -19.46 11.41 11.42
N GLN A 270 -19.42 10.16 11.83
CA GLN A 270 -18.60 9.76 12.98
C GLN A 270 -17.11 9.93 12.69
N LEU A 271 -16.64 9.54 11.50
CA LEU A 271 -15.25 9.75 11.09
C LEU A 271 -14.90 11.24 11.04
N LEU A 272 -15.79 12.10 10.52
CA LEU A 272 -15.58 13.55 10.53
C LEU A 272 -15.46 14.10 11.95
N ARG A 273 -16.35 13.69 12.86
CA ARG A 273 -16.31 14.07 14.26
C ARG A 273 -15.01 13.63 14.94
N LEU A 274 -14.61 12.37 14.74
CA LEU A 274 -13.37 11.81 15.29
C LEU A 274 -12.15 12.60 14.83
N LYS A 275 -12.01 12.84 13.53
CA LYS A 275 -10.89 13.61 12.97
C LYS A 275 -10.88 15.07 13.44
N THR A 276 -12.04 15.69 13.55
CA THR A 276 -12.15 17.06 14.08
C THR A 276 -11.64 17.13 15.51
N ASN A 277 -11.97 16.14 16.35
CA ASN A 277 -11.50 16.08 17.73
C ASN A 277 -9.98 15.87 17.82
N VAL A 278 -9.42 15.02 16.96
CA VAL A 278 -7.98 14.67 17.00
C VAL A 278 -7.10 15.72 16.33
N SER A 279 -7.53 16.26 15.19
CA SER A 279 -6.68 17.12 14.35
C SER A 279 -7.09 18.60 14.34
N GLY A 280 -8.25 18.93 14.91
CA GLY A 280 -8.84 20.26 14.84
C GLY A 280 -9.63 20.54 13.57
N LEU A 281 -10.57 21.48 13.66
CA LEU A 281 -11.55 21.79 12.60
C LEU A 281 -10.92 22.14 11.26
N TYR A 282 -9.81 22.83 11.26
CA TYR A 282 -9.14 23.37 10.07
C TYR A 282 -8.08 22.44 9.45
N ALA A 283 -7.90 21.24 9.97
CA ALA A 283 -6.91 20.31 9.43
C ALA A 283 -7.29 19.88 8.00
N PRO A 284 -6.31 19.79 7.07
CA PRO A 284 -6.56 19.33 5.69
C PRO A 284 -7.25 17.97 5.60
N SER A 285 -6.94 17.06 6.53
CA SER A 285 -7.56 15.74 6.65
C SER A 285 -9.05 15.82 7.02
N VAL A 286 -9.45 16.82 7.81
CA VAL A 286 -10.84 17.09 8.19
C VAL A 286 -11.60 17.66 7.01
N HIS A 287 -11.03 18.65 6.30
CA HIS A 287 -11.64 19.19 5.09
C HIS A 287 -11.83 18.13 4.00
N LYS A 288 -10.85 17.22 3.82
CA LYS A 288 -11.01 16.08 2.92
C LYS A 288 -12.19 15.21 3.32
N THR A 289 -12.28 14.81 4.59
CA THR A 289 -13.39 13.97 5.08
C THR A 289 -14.75 14.66 4.95
N LYS A 290 -14.79 16.00 5.12
CA LYS A 290 -16.00 16.79 4.90
C LYS A 290 -16.43 16.75 3.44
N ARG A 291 -15.50 16.84 2.47
CA ARG A 291 -15.80 16.68 1.03
C ARG A 291 -16.34 15.28 0.70
N ASP A 292 -15.74 14.24 1.31
CA ASP A 292 -16.20 12.86 1.14
C ASP A 292 -17.63 12.70 1.67
N LEU A 293 -17.94 13.26 2.85
CA LEU A 293 -19.29 13.28 3.43
C LEU A 293 -20.30 14.02 2.53
N ILE A 294 -19.96 15.20 2.04
CA ILE A 294 -20.80 15.96 1.13
C ILE A 294 -21.18 15.11 -0.09
N THR A 295 -20.18 14.47 -0.70
CA THR A 295 -20.41 13.57 -1.85
C THR A 295 -21.30 12.37 -1.49
N VAL A 296 -21.16 11.80 -0.30
CA VAL A 296 -22.05 10.74 0.20
C VAL A 296 -23.49 11.24 0.34
N LEU A 297 -23.68 12.42 0.91
CA LEU A 297 -24.99 13.03 1.11
C LEU A 297 -25.69 13.28 -0.23
N GLU A 298 -25.01 13.88 -1.21
CA GLU A 298 -25.54 14.10 -2.55
C GLU A 298 -25.98 12.79 -3.22
N ARG A 299 -25.06 11.82 -3.29
CA ARG A 299 -25.30 10.53 -3.95
C ARG A 299 -26.36 9.66 -3.26
N THR A 300 -26.64 9.94 -2.01
CA THR A 300 -27.69 9.25 -1.23
C THR A 300 -28.98 10.06 -1.13
N GLY A 301 -29.10 11.18 -1.88
CA GLY A 301 -30.33 11.95 -2.02
C GLY A 301 -30.59 13.00 -0.95
N LEU A 302 -29.58 13.34 -0.12
CA LEU A 302 -29.69 14.37 0.92
C LEU A 302 -28.98 15.68 0.50
N THR A 303 -29.40 16.24 -0.64
CA THR A 303 -28.77 17.42 -1.26
C THR A 303 -28.82 18.66 -0.34
N ASP A 304 -29.92 18.88 0.37
CA ASP A 304 -30.01 20.00 1.35
C ASP A 304 -28.97 19.89 2.46
N SER A 305 -28.75 18.68 2.97
CA SER A 305 -27.70 18.44 3.97
C SER A 305 -26.31 18.64 3.38
N ALA A 306 -26.08 18.19 2.16
CA ALA A 306 -24.82 18.40 1.45
C ALA A 306 -24.54 19.89 1.28
N LEU A 307 -25.55 20.69 0.93
CA LEU A 307 -25.43 22.14 0.80
C LEU A 307 -24.96 22.80 2.12
N ILE A 308 -25.54 22.43 3.25
CA ILE A 308 -25.15 22.97 4.57
C ILE A 308 -23.66 22.71 4.86
N TYR A 309 -23.19 21.48 4.64
CA TYR A 309 -21.78 21.14 4.85
C TYR A 309 -20.85 21.81 3.86
N GLN A 310 -21.31 22.03 2.60
CA GLN A 310 -20.53 22.75 1.59
C GLN A 310 -20.40 24.25 1.93
N GLU A 311 -21.46 24.88 2.42
CA GLU A 311 -21.41 26.26 2.92
C GLU A 311 -20.40 26.40 4.05
N GLN A 312 -20.43 25.48 5.03
CA GLN A 312 -19.46 25.47 6.13
C GLN A 312 -18.02 25.27 5.64
N LEU A 313 -17.77 24.34 4.72
CA LEU A 313 -16.44 24.08 4.16
C LEU A 313 -15.86 25.31 3.46
N VAL A 314 -16.69 26.03 2.67
CA VAL A 314 -16.27 27.27 2.00
C VAL A 314 -15.99 28.39 2.99
N LEU A 315 -16.78 28.51 4.07
CA LEU A 315 -16.52 29.49 5.12
C LEU A 315 -15.22 29.20 5.89
N GLU A 316 -14.99 27.96 6.24
CA GLU A 316 -13.77 27.53 6.95
C GLU A 316 -12.52 27.76 6.11
N SER A 317 -12.56 27.45 4.81
CA SER A 317 -11.40 27.66 3.91
C SER A 317 -11.05 29.15 3.72
N ARG A 318 -12.02 30.07 3.92
CA ARG A 318 -11.77 31.52 3.85
C ARG A 318 -11.16 32.09 5.16
N SER A 319 -11.38 31.46 6.29
CA SER A 319 -10.90 31.95 7.60
C SER A 319 -9.38 31.79 7.78
N GLN A 320 -8.75 30.99 6.93
CA GLN A 320 -7.30 30.77 6.95
C GLN A 320 -6.62 31.71 5.99
N ASN A 321 -6.42 32.94 6.20
CA ASN A 321 -5.61 33.96 5.45
C ASN A 321 -4.67 33.47 4.33
N SER A 322 -4.91 32.32 3.74
CA SER A 322 -4.19 31.73 2.63
C SER A 322 -4.81 32.19 1.32
N PRO A 323 -4.02 32.48 0.28
CA PRO A 323 -4.57 32.76 -1.04
C PRO A 323 -5.45 31.59 -1.49
N PRO A 324 -6.53 31.84 -2.26
CA PRO A 324 -7.43 30.80 -2.76
C PRO A 324 -6.62 29.77 -3.54
N ASP A 325 -6.54 28.56 -3.00
CA ASP A 325 -5.94 27.44 -3.71
C ASP A 325 -6.94 26.75 -4.66
N PHE A 326 -6.44 25.81 -5.44
CA PHE A 326 -7.26 25.01 -6.38
C PHE A 326 -8.44 24.32 -5.69
N PHE A 327 -8.26 23.81 -4.47
CA PHE A 327 -9.33 23.15 -3.71
C PHE A 327 -10.39 24.14 -3.26
N SER A 328 -10.01 25.33 -2.83
CA SER A 328 -10.95 26.40 -2.46
C SER A 328 -11.85 26.81 -3.63
N ASN A 329 -11.28 26.96 -4.82
CA ASN A 329 -12.06 27.27 -6.03
C ASN A 329 -13.01 26.14 -6.41
N ARG A 330 -12.57 24.90 -6.34
CA ARG A 330 -13.40 23.71 -6.57
C ARG A 330 -14.56 23.61 -5.57
N ASP A 331 -14.30 23.84 -4.29
CA ASP A 331 -15.32 23.79 -3.25
C ASP A 331 -16.39 24.89 -3.48
N ARG A 332 -15.99 26.06 -3.93
CA ARG A 332 -16.91 27.18 -4.23
C ARG A 332 -17.73 26.96 -5.50
N TYR A 333 -17.12 26.37 -6.53
CA TYR A 333 -17.84 25.93 -7.70
C TYR A 333 -18.92 24.89 -7.36
N HIS A 334 -18.55 23.88 -6.57
CA HIS A 334 -19.46 22.86 -6.10
C HIS A 334 -20.61 23.45 -5.23
N LEU A 335 -20.33 24.49 -4.44
CA LEU A 335 -21.37 25.21 -3.72
C LEU A 335 -22.39 25.86 -4.68
N ALA A 336 -21.93 26.43 -5.77
CA ALA A 336 -22.83 26.99 -6.78
C ALA A 336 -23.72 25.93 -7.45
N GLU A 337 -23.15 24.77 -7.75
CA GLU A 337 -23.88 23.60 -8.28
C GLU A 337 -24.96 23.12 -7.29
N LEU A 338 -24.63 22.99 -6.00
CA LEU A 338 -25.58 22.58 -4.97
C LEU A 338 -26.73 23.60 -4.77
N TYR A 339 -26.43 24.90 -4.80
CA TYR A 339 -27.49 25.90 -4.79
C TYR A 339 -28.46 25.74 -5.97
N LEU A 340 -27.96 25.44 -7.16
CA LEU A 340 -28.79 25.19 -8.32
C LEU A 340 -29.64 23.91 -8.16
N GLN A 341 -29.06 22.85 -7.70
CA GLN A 341 -29.76 21.58 -7.43
C GLN A 341 -30.88 21.74 -6.38
N CYS A 342 -30.66 22.58 -5.37
CA CYS A 342 -31.67 22.91 -4.35
C CYS A 342 -32.68 23.99 -4.82
N GLY A 343 -32.65 24.42 -6.11
CA GLY A 343 -33.56 25.43 -6.66
C GLY A 343 -33.27 26.87 -6.24
N ILE A 344 -32.10 27.16 -5.68
CA ILE A 344 -31.70 28.47 -5.17
C ILE A 344 -30.86 29.21 -6.26
N SER A 345 -31.42 29.38 -7.44
CA SER A 345 -30.70 29.88 -8.63
C SER A 345 -30.02 31.24 -8.42
N GLY A 346 -30.65 32.18 -7.67
CA GLY A 346 -30.04 33.49 -7.39
C GLY A 346 -28.72 33.39 -6.61
N LYS A 347 -28.64 32.54 -5.58
CA LYS A 347 -27.40 32.32 -4.84
C LYS A 347 -26.36 31.58 -5.68
N ALA A 348 -26.78 30.65 -6.54
CA ALA A 348 -25.90 29.93 -7.46
C ALA A 348 -25.15 30.87 -8.40
N VAL A 349 -25.88 31.80 -9.05
CA VAL A 349 -25.30 32.81 -9.95
C VAL A 349 -24.35 33.74 -9.22
N ILE A 350 -24.76 34.31 -8.08
CA ILE A 350 -23.91 35.19 -7.27
C ILE A 350 -22.61 34.51 -6.86
N GLN A 351 -22.67 33.24 -6.43
CA GLN A 351 -21.48 32.49 -6.02
C GLN A 351 -20.54 32.22 -7.20
N ALA A 352 -21.07 31.87 -8.36
CA ALA A 352 -20.32 31.64 -9.58
C ALA A 352 -19.66 32.91 -10.14
N GLU A 353 -20.39 34.02 -10.17
CA GLU A 353 -19.86 35.35 -10.60
C GLU A 353 -18.72 35.80 -9.68
N LYS A 354 -18.90 35.67 -8.36
CA LYS A 354 -17.88 36.00 -7.39
C LYS A 354 -16.64 35.13 -7.55
N LEU A 355 -16.80 33.82 -7.77
CA LEU A 355 -15.70 32.90 -8.01
C LEU A 355 -14.94 33.28 -9.31
N LEU A 356 -15.67 33.57 -10.39
CA LEU A 356 -15.05 33.97 -11.66
C LEU A 356 -14.27 35.27 -11.51
N SER A 357 -14.84 36.28 -10.83
CA SER A 357 -14.16 37.55 -10.54
C SER A 357 -12.89 37.38 -9.78
N GLU A 358 -12.88 36.52 -8.75
CA GLU A 358 -11.69 36.27 -7.94
C GLU A 358 -10.60 35.48 -8.71
N MET A 359 -10.99 34.47 -9.52
CA MET A 359 -10.06 33.71 -10.36
C MET A 359 -9.40 34.57 -11.45
N THR A 360 -10.04 35.64 -11.84
CA THR A 360 -9.53 36.57 -12.88
C THR A 360 -9.05 37.90 -12.29
N SER A 361 -9.00 38.04 -10.98
CA SER A 361 -8.59 39.27 -10.30
C SER A 361 -7.19 39.72 -10.72
N GLY A 362 -7.05 41.00 -11.03
CA GLY A 362 -5.79 41.60 -11.46
C GLY A 362 -5.43 41.38 -12.94
N LEU A 363 -6.26 40.70 -13.72
CA LEU A 363 -6.05 40.46 -15.13
C LEU A 363 -7.10 41.20 -15.96
N ASP A 364 -6.69 41.81 -17.07
CA ASP A 364 -7.64 42.32 -18.05
C ASP A 364 -8.26 41.19 -18.91
N ARG A 365 -9.30 41.49 -19.65
CA ARG A 365 -10.04 40.52 -20.46
C ARG A 365 -9.16 39.84 -21.50
N ASP A 366 -8.27 40.59 -22.14
CA ASP A 366 -7.44 40.07 -23.23
C ASP A 366 -6.31 39.18 -22.65
N GLU A 367 -5.79 39.52 -21.48
CA GLU A 367 -4.81 38.71 -20.76
C GLU A 367 -5.44 37.41 -20.28
N VAL A 368 -6.66 37.43 -19.72
CA VAL A 368 -7.39 36.20 -19.35
C VAL A 368 -7.58 35.32 -20.58
N MET A 369 -8.01 35.89 -21.72
CA MET A 369 -8.22 35.12 -22.94
C MET A 369 -6.93 34.53 -23.52
N ARG A 370 -5.83 35.28 -23.44
CA ARG A 370 -4.50 34.79 -23.84
C ARG A 370 -4.04 33.61 -22.97
N LYS A 371 -4.14 33.74 -21.65
CA LYS A 371 -3.76 32.69 -20.69
C LYS A 371 -4.65 31.43 -20.81
N LEU A 372 -5.94 31.60 -21.06
CA LEU A 372 -6.86 30.48 -21.33
C LEU A 372 -6.47 29.71 -22.60
N LYS A 373 -6.11 30.43 -23.68
CA LYS A 373 -5.68 29.81 -24.94
C LYS A 373 -4.36 29.05 -24.81
N SER A 374 -3.42 29.59 -24.03
CA SER A 374 -2.10 28.94 -23.78
C SER A 374 -2.12 27.88 -22.71
N LYS A 375 -3.23 27.67 -22.01
CA LYS A 375 -3.33 26.78 -20.84
C LYS A 375 -2.26 27.11 -19.79
N ASP A 376 -2.07 28.40 -19.51
CA ASP A 376 -1.07 28.90 -18.58
C ASP A 376 -1.26 28.28 -17.18
N PRO A 377 -0.24 27.61 -16.60
CA PRO A 377 -0.37 26.98 -15.30
C PRO A 377 -0.54 27.97 -14.12
N SER A 378 -0.29 29.26 -14.33
CA SER A 378 -0.53 30.31 -13.33
C SER A 378 -2.01 30.65 -13.15
N LEU A 379 -2.88 30.13 -14.01
CA LEU A 379 -4.33 30.39 -14.01
C LEU A 379 -5.09 29.05 -13.91
N ASP A 380 -6.12 29.01 -13.06
CA ASP A 380 -7.04 27.86 -13.00
C ASP A 380 -7.96 27.87 -14.25
N VAL A 381 -7.37 27.45 -15.38
CA VAL A 381 -8.03 27.43 -16.70
C VAL A 381 -9.29 26.56 -16.68
N GLU A 382 -9.22 25.41 -16.04
CA GLU A 382 -10.33 24.46 -15.98
C GLU A 382 -11.48 25.00 -15.14
N GLY A 383 -11.19 25.58 -13.97
CA GLY A 383 -12.18 26.21 -13.10
C GLY A 383 -12.88 27.40 -13.76
N ILE A 384 -12.13 28.27 -14.46
CA ILE A 384 -12.69 29.43 -15.19
C ILE A 384 -13.62 28.94 -16.29
N LEU A 385 -13.22 27.98 -17.10
CA LEU A 385 -14.04 27.45 -18.19
C LEU A 385 -15.34 26.83 -17.69
N LYS A 386 -15.24 25.99 -16.65
CA LYS A 386 -16.40 25.36 -16.00
C LYS A 386 -17.37 26.39 -15.45
N THR A 387 -16.86 27.40 -14.74
CA THR A 387 -17.70 28.48 -14.17
C THR A 387 -18.39 29.30 -15.24
N ARG A 388 -17.73 29.60 -16.36
CA ARG A 388 -18.34 30.32 -17.49
C ARG A 388 -19.47 29.52 -18.17
N VAL A 389 -19.23 28.20 -18.39
CA VAL A 389 -20.26 27.30 -18.93
C VAL A 389 -21.46 27.23 -17.99
N PHE A 390 -21.21 27.09 -16.68
CA PHE A 390 -22.24 27.07 -15.65
C PHE A 390 -23.09 28.35 -15.68
N LEU A 391 -22.48 29.54 -15.74
CA LEU A 391 -23.20 30.83 -15.82
C LEU A 391 -24.05 30.93 -17.08
N GLN A 392 -23.54 30.49 -18.23
CA GLN A 392 -24.32 30.48 -19.49
C GLN A 392 -25.54 29.55 -19.38
N GLN A 393 -25.40 28.36 -18.85
CA GLN A 393 -26.49 27.39 -18.67
C GLN A 393 -27.52 27.88 -17.65
N SER A 394 -27.08 28.48 -16.54
CA SER A 394 -27.96 29.01 -15.51
C SER A 394 -28.77 30.21 -15.99
N SER A 395 -28.17 31.04 -16.86
CA SER A 395 -28.87 32.18 -17.48
C SER A 395 -29.94 31.73 -18.48
N LEU A 396 -29.66 30.66 -19.25
CA LEU A 396 -30.64 30.09 -20.20
C LEU A 396 -31.81 29.44 -19.44
N SER A 397 -31.55 28.69 -18.36
CA SER A 397 -32.62 28.05 -17.56
C SER A 397 -33.50 29.06 -16.79
N ALA A 398 -33.01 30.28 -16.55
CA ALA A 398 -33.79 31.37 -15.94
C ALA A 398 -34.69 32.10 -16.94
N LEU A 399 -34.39 32.02 -18.24
CA LEU A 399 -35.21 32.60 -19.32
C LEU A 399 -36.34 31.64 -19.77
N GLU A 400 -36.24 30.35 -19.45
CA GLU A 400 -37.26 29.34 -19.78
C GLU A 400 -38.32 29.14 -18.68
N LYS A 401 -38.20 29.81 -17.54
CA LYS A 401 -39.17 29.88 -16.44
C LYS A 401 -39.84 31.25 -16.37
#